data_2c869850f2ef4b605ba8dbd9e0c3ff90
#
_entry.id   2c869850f2ef4b605ba8dbd9e0c3ff90
#
_cell.length_a   1.000
_cell.length_b   1.000
_cell.length_c   1.000
_cell.angle_alpha   90.00
_cell.angle_beta   90.00
_cell.angle_gamma   90.00
#
_symmetry.space_group_name_H-M   'P 1'
#
loop_
_entity.id
_entity.type
_entity.pdbx_description
1 polymer ?
#
loop_
_entity_poly.entity_id
_entity_poly.type
_entity_poly.pdbx_seq_one_letter_code
_entity_poly.pdbx_strand_id
1 'polypeptide(L)'
;MFVETRMLLRSWLKNPLHIGAVAPSSRDLAEAMARLVPVGADGPVIELGGGTGVVTDALLAAGVPPDRLVVVERDAGLHAYLAREYPDVAVVRGDAAKLAELLSPLGIDAARAVVSSLPILSMSRATRHAIVEQSFALLAPGAPFIQFTYGLFSPLARREFGLEGALRKRVLGNLPPASVWLYRRPDPARAA
;
A
#
# COMPACT_ATOMS: atom_id res chain seq x y z
N MET A 1 21.32 13.77 -15.42
CA MET A 1 20.06 13.05 -15.16
C MET A 1 20.06 12.34 -13.80
N PHE A 2 21.13 11.67 -13.36
CA PHE A 2 21.22 10.99 -12.04
C PHE A 2 21.26 11.93 -10.83
N VAL A 3 21.75 13.15 -10.99
CA VAL A 3 21.87 14.14 -9.89
C VAL A 3 20.52 14.76 -9.56
N GLU A 4 19.68 15.02 -10.55
CA GLU A 4 18.36 15.65 -10.34
C GLU A 4 17.38 14.74 -9.62
N THR A 5 17.35 13.43 -9.94
CA THR A 5 16.49 12.47 -9.25
C THR A 5 16.90 12.29 -7.78
N ARG A 6 18.22 12.29 -7.48
CA ARG A 6 18.73 12.26 -6.10
C ARG A 6 18.46 13.58 -5.35
N MET A 7 18.44 14.71 -6.04
CA MET A 7 18.08 16.01 -5.44
C MET A 7 16.58 16.11 -5.17
N LEU A 8 15.72 15.63 -6.08
CA LEU A 8 14.29 15.53 -5.86
C LEU A 8 13.95 14.59 -4.70
N LEU A 9 14.57 13.41 -4.65
CA LEU A 9 14.43 12.47 -3.53
C LEU A 9 14.93 13.10 -2.21
N ARG A 10 16.07 13.81 -2.22
CA ARG A 10 16.60 14.53 -1.05
C ARG A 10 15.75 15.71 -0.63
N SER A 11 15.17 16.45 -1.59
CA SER A 11 14.24 17.55 -1.31
C SER A 11 12.94 17.02 -0.71
N TRP A 12 12.43 15.90 -1.23
CA TRP A 12 11.27 15.19 -0.70
C TRP A 12 11.53 14.65 0.72
N LEU A 13 12.70 14.08 0.97
CA LEU A 13 13.14 13.62 2.29
C LEU A 13 13.38 14.77 3.29
N LYS A 14 13.71 15.98 2.82
CA LYS A 14 14.00 17.13 3.68
C LYS A 14 12.79 17.96 4.07
N ASN A 15 11.69 17.90 3.29
CA ASN A 15 10.48 18.70 3.55
C ASN A 15 9.19 17.88 3.39
N PRO A 16 8.99 16.80 4.17
CA PRO A 16 7.79 15.94 4.07
C PRO A 16 6.51 16.71 4.41
N LEU A 17 6.58 17.74 5.24
CA LEU A 17 5.42 18.52 5.70
C LEU A 17 4.88 19.50 4.63
N HIS A 18 5.69 19.94 3.65
CA HIS A 18 5.27 20.92 2.64
C HIS A 18 4.52 20.31 1.45
N ILE A 19 4.61 18.99 1.24
CA ILE A 19 4.02 18.29 0.08
C ILE A 19 2.97 17.26 0.54
N GLY A 20 2.59 17.25 1.82
CA GLY A 20 1.69 16.22 2.37
C GLY A 20 2.29 14.81 2.35
N ALA A 21 3.59 14.71 2.14
CA ALA A 21 4.30 13.44 2.11
C ALA A 21 4.71 13.04 3.53
N VAL A 22 4.23 11.90 3.95
CA VAL A 22 4.62 11.23 5.20
C VAL A 22 6.09 10.83 5.08
N ALA A 23 6.84 10.89 6.19
CA ALA A 23 8.21 10.38 6.23
C ALA A 23 8.28 8.96 5.67
N PRO A 24 9.38 8.58 4.96
CA PRO A 24 9.51 7.23 4.42
C PRO A 24 9.26 6.20 5.52
N SER A 25 8.51 5.16 5.21
CA SER A 25 8.32 4.03 6.13
C SER A 25 9.67 3.47 6.53
N SER A 26 9.87 3.24 7.84
CA SER A 26 11.08 2.54 8.26
C SER A 26 11.07 1.11 7.73
N ARG A 27 12.25 0.48 7.64
CA ARG A 27 12.35 -0.94 7.27
C ARG A 27 11.52 -1.82 8.19
N ASP A 28 11.55 -1.57 9.49
CA ASP A 28 10.76 -2.32 10.49
C ASP A 28 9.25 -2.20 10.24
N LEU A 29 8.78 -1.02 9.79
CA LEU A 29 7.37 -0.81 9.44
C LEU A 29 7.01 -1.57 8.17
N ALA A 30 7.84 -1.48 7.14
CA ALA A 30 7.64 -2.18 5.87
C ALA A 30 7.63 -3.71 6.06
N GLU A 31 8.58 -4.25 6.82
CA GLU A 31 8.61 -5.67 7.18
C GLU A 31 7.38 -6.10 7.98
N ALA A 32 6.92 -5.25 8.93
CA ALA A 32 5.72 -5.54 9.70
C ALA A 32 4.47 -5.63 8.82
N MET A 33 4.40 -4.84 7.74
CA MET A 33 3.33 -4.90 6.75
C MET A 33 3.47 -6.14 5.85
N ALA A 34 4.66 -6.38 5.31
CA ALA A 34 4.94 -7.49 4.40
C ALA A 34 4.65 -8.86 5.01
N ARG A 35 4.98 -9.07 6.30
CA ARG A 35 4.69 -10.30 7.05
C ARG A 35 3.20 -10.64 7.17
N LEU A 36 2.31 -9.72 6.89
CA LEU A 36 0.86 -9.94 6.94
C LEU A 36 0.28 -10.40 5.60
N VAL A 37 1.10 -10.38 4.54
CA VAL A 37 0.70 -10.83 3.21
C VAL A 37 0.69 -12.36 3.16
N PRO A 38 -0.40 -13.01 2.69
CA PRO A 38 -0.45 -14.45 2.54
C PRO A 38 0.39 -14.91 1.34
N VAL A 39 1.65 -15.24 1.56
CA VAL A 39 2.62 -15.55 0.49
C VAL A 39 2.22 -16.77 -0.34
N GLY A 40 1.63 -17.79 0.30
CA GLY A 40 1.23 -19.04 -0.38
C GLY A 40 -0.14 -19.00 -1.08
N ALA A 41 -0.86 -17.88 -1.07
CA ALA A 41 -2.15 -17.76 -1.75
C ALA A 41 -1.97 -17.35 -3.22
N ASP A 42 -2.92 -17.75 -4.06
CA ASP A 42 -2.94 -17.36 -5.48
C ASP A 42 -3.32 -15.88 -5.68
N GLY A 43 -2.93 -15.33 -6.83
CA GLY A 43 -3.20 -13.96 -7.24
C GLY A 43 -2.08 -12.97 -6.89
N PRO A 44 -2.15 -11.76 -7.45
CA PRO A 44 -1.17 -10.71 -7.22
C PRO A 44 -1.33 -10.04 -5.85
N VAL A 45 -0.25 -9.42 -5.40
CA VAL A 45 -0.23 -8.44 -4.31
C VAL A 45 -0.20 -7.06 -4.93
N ILE A 46 -1.07 -6.17 -4.47
CA ILE A 46 -1.13 -4.79 -4.94
C ILE A 46 -0.56 -3.88 -3.86
N GLU A 47 0.50 -3.15 -4.17
CA GLU A 47 1.05 -2.09 -3.32
C GLU A 47 0.50 -0.74 -3.78
N LEU A 48 -0.07 0.04 -2.86
CA LEU A 48 -0.57 1.39 -3.11
C LEU A 48 0.38 2.42 -2.51
N GLY A 49 0.97 3.25 -3.36
CA GLY A 49 1.95 4.27 -2.97
C GLY A 49 3.34 3.66 -2.78
N GLY A 50 3.98 3.22 -3.87
CA GLY A 50 5.31 2.60 -3.83
C GLY A 50 6.41 3.51 -3.29
N GLY A 51 6.28 4.83 -3.51
CA GLY A 51 7.20 5.84 -2.98
C GLY A 51 8.66 5.56 -3.36
N THR A 52 9.51 5.37 -2.36
CA THR A 52 10.94 5.04 -2.54
C THR A 52 11.24 3.55 -2.59
N GLY A 53 10.22 2.69 -2.62
CA GLY A 53 10.36 1.24 -2.75
C GLY A 53 10.62 0.47 -1.45
N VAL A 54 10.59 1.13 -0.28
CA VAL A 54 10.91 0.46 1.00
C VAL A 54 9.93 -0.68 1.31
N VAL A 55 8.64 -0.50 0.98
CA VAL A 55 7.64 -1.56 1.17
C VAL A 55 7.73 -2.59 0.04
N THR A 56 8.03 -2.17 -1.18
CA THR A 56 8.33 -3.05 -2.31
C THR A 56 9.46 -4.02 -1.96
N ASP A 57 10.60 -3.51 -1.46
CA ASP A 57 11.74 -4.32 -0.98
C ASP A 57 11.31 -5.34 0.09
N ALA A 58 10.52 -4.90 1.06
CA ALA A 58 10.06 -5.77 2.14
C ALA A 58 9.10 -6.86 1.66
N LEU A 59 8.25 -6.57 0.67
CA LEU A 59 7.35 -7.55 0.05
C LEU A 59 8.13 -8.61 -0.72
N LEU A 60 9.10 -8.21 -1.52
CA LEU A 60 9.99 -9.10 -2.26
C LEU A 60 10.81 -9.97 -1.29
N ALA A 61 11.40 -9.37 -0.25
CA ALA A 61 12.15 -10.08 0.78
C ALA A 61 11.27 -11.06 1.59
N ALA A 62 9.96 -10.78 1.74
CA ALA A 62 9.00 -11.67 2.38
C ALA A 62 8.55 -12.83 1.48
N GLY A 63 9.04 -12.90 0.24
CA GLY A 63 8.76 -13.99 -0.70
C GLY A 63 7.58 -13.76 -1.64
N VAL A 64 7.14 -12.50 -1.82
CA VAL A 64 6.21 -12.14 -2.91
C VAL A 64 6.99 -12.21 -4.22
N PRO A 65 6.62 -13.07 -5.19
CA PRO A 65 7.30 -13.12 -6.48
C PRO A 65 7.17 -11.78 -7.23
N PRO A 66 8.24 -11.29 -7.90
CA PRO A 66 8.21 -10.02 -8.61
C PRO A 66 7.09 -9.94 -9.67
N ASP A 67 6.86 -11.00 -10.41
CA ASP A 67 5.79 -11.13 -11.42
C ASP A 67 4.38 -11.19 -10.83
N ARG A 68 4.27 -11.31 -9.50
CA ARG A 68 3.02 -11.29 -8.74
C ARG A 68 2.89 -10.03 -7.87
N LEU A 69 3.79 -9.06 -7.99
CA LEU A 69 3.72 -7.78 -7.31
C LEU A 69 3.37 -6.67 -8.30
N VAL A 70 2.35 -5.90 -7.98
CA VAL A 70 1.97 -4.71 -8.73
C VAL A 70 2.06 -3.50 -7.82
N VAL A 71 2.82 -2.49 -8.23
CA VAL A 71 3.02 -1.25 -7.47
C VAL A 71 2.31 -0.10 -8.18
N VAL A 72 1.39 0.55 -7.50
CA VAL A 72 0.69 1.74 -8.01
C VAL A 72 1.29 2.99 -7.39
N GLU A 73 1.83 3.87 -8.24
CA GLU A 73 2.43 5.14 -7.81
C GLU A 73 1.92 6.29 -8.69
N ARG A 74 1.47 7.37 -8.05
CA ARG A 74 0.89 8.53 -8.76
C ARG A 74 1.95 9.50 -9.26
N ASP A 75 2.99 9.72 -8.47
CA ASP A 75 4.07 10.66 -8.83
C ASP A 75 4.89 10.12 -10.00
N ALA A 76 5.08 10.95 -11.03
CA ALA A 76 5.77 10.53 -12.23
C ALA A 76 7.26 10.23 -12.01
N GLY A 77 7.92 10.96 -11.11
CA GLY A 77 9.33 10.78 -10.79
C GLY A 77 9.57 9.51 -9.97
N LEU A 78 8.73 9.27 -8.97
CA LEU A 78 8.79 8.04 -8.16
C LEU A 78 8.41 6.81 -8.99
N HIS A 79 7.39 6.91 -9.84
CA HIS A 79 7.05 5.84 -10.78
C HIS A 79 8.23 5.47 -11.68
N ALA A 80 8.87 6.47 -12.32
CA ALA A 80 10.02 6.22 -13.19
C ALA A 80 11.23 5.64 -12.42
N TYR A 81 11.40 6.05 -11.16
CA TYR A 81 12.40 5.48 -10.27
C TYR A 81 12.10 4.00 -9.99
N LEU A 82 10.88 3.69 -9.53
CA LEU A 82 10.47 2.32 -9.21
C LEU A 82 10.55 1.38 -10.42
N ALA A 83 10.06 1.81 -11.58
CA ALA A 83 10.12 1.01 -12.81
C ALA A 83 11.55 0.68 -13.25
N ARG A 84 12.52 1.52 -12.91
CA ARG A 84 13.94 1.26 -13.18
C ARG A 84 14.57 0.33 -12.14
N GLU A 85 14.26 0.52 -10.85
CA GLU A 85 14.83 -0.25 -9.75
C GLU A 85 14.25 -1.68 -9.68
N TYR A 86 13.01 -1.86 -10.12
CA TYR A 86 12.28 -3.14 -10.07
C TYR A 86 11.77 -3.55 -11.46
N PRO A 87 12.68 -3.92 -12.41
CA PRO A 87 12.30 -4.21 -13.80
C PRO A 87 11.37 -5.41 -13.96
N ASP A 88 11.36 -6.33 -12.99
CA ASP A 88 10.53 -7.54 -12.99
C ASP A 88 9.18 -7.35 -12.24
N VAL A 89 8.93 -6.15 -11.70
CA VAL A 89 7.69 -5.79 -11.00
C VAL A 89 6.83 -4.93 -11.91
N ALA A 90 5.53 -5.18 -11.94
CA ALA A 90 4.60 -4.32 -12.67
C ALA A 90 4.39 -2.99 -11.91
N VAL A 91 5.06 -1.92 -12.35
CA VAL A 91 4.89 -0.59 -11.79
C VAL A 91 3.91 0.22 -12.65
N VAL A 92 2.77 0.59 -12.06
CA VAL A 92 1.67 1.27 -12.75
C VAL A 92 1.57 2.71 -12.27
N ARG A 93 1.60 3.66 -13.22
CA ARG A 93 1.40 5.07 -12.89
C ARG A 93 -0.08 5.40 -12.85
N GLY A 94 -0.58 5.84 -11.68
CA GLY A 94 -1.98 6.27 -11.58
C GLY A 94 -2.46 6.58 -10.17
N ASP A 95 -3.73 6.97 -10.08
CA ASP A 95 -4.40 7.26 -8.82
C ASP A 95 -5.08 6.00 -8.28
N ALA A 96 -4.74 5.59 -7.07
CA ALA A 96 -5.33 4.43 -6.40
C ALA A 96 -6.86 4.52 -6.21
N ALA A 97 -7.46 5.71 -6.32
CA ALA A 97 -8.90 5.88 -6.36
C ALA A 97 -9.55 5.32 -7.64
N LYS A 98 -8.74 4.97 -8.65
CA LYS A 98 -9.15 4.40 -9.95
C LYS A 98 -8.51 3.03 -10.21
N LEU A 99 -8.37 2.24 -9.18
CA LEU A 99 -7.56 1.03 -9.19
C LEU A 99 -8.03 0.02 -10.24
N ALA A 100 -9.33 -0.18 -10.41
CA ALA A 100 -9.88 -1.09 -11.41
C ALA A 100 -9.51 -0.66 -12.85
N GLU A 101 -9.58 0.64 -13.16
CA GLU A 101 -9.17 1.17 -14.47
C GLU A 101 -7.68 0.94 -14.74
N LEU A 102 -6.84 1.07 -13.70
CA LEU A 102 -5.40 0.92 -13.81
C LEU A 102 -4.97 -0.53 -14.00
N LEU A 103 -5.68 -1.48 -13.39
CA LEU A 103 -5.30 -2.89 -13.39
C LEU A 103 -5.96 -3.71 -14.48
N SER A 104 -7.09 -3.23 -15.03
CA SER A 104 -7.80 -3.90 -16.14
C SER A 104 -6.90 -4.17 -17.38
N PRO A 105 -6.02 -3.25 -17.83
CA PRO A 105 -5.12 -3.53 -18.96
C PRO A 105 -4.10 -4.65 -18.68
N LEU A 106 -3.86 -4.97 -17.43
CA LEU A 106 -2.98 -6.05 -16.98
C LEU A 106 -3.73 -7.38 -16.79
N GLY A 107 -5.06 -7.41 -17.04
CA GLY A 107 -5.90 -8.58 -16.80
C GLY A 107 -6.04 -8.93 -15.32
N ILE A 108 -5.86 -7.95 -14.42
CA ILE A 108 -5.94 -8.16 -12.97
C ILE A 108 -7.33 -7.73 -12.50
N ASP A 109 -8.16 -8.69 -12.17
CA ASP A 109 -9.51 -8.54 -11.64
C ASP A 109 -9.66 -9.01 -10.19
N ALA A 110 -8.65 -9.72 -9.66
CA ALA A 110 -8.61 -10.17 -8.28
C ALA A 110 -7.19 -10.06 -7.69
N ALA A 111 -7.11 -9.82 -6.38
CA ALA A 111 -5.86 -9.74 -5.63
C ALA A 111 -5.93 -10.54 -4.33
N ARG A 112 -4.80 -11.17 -3.95
CA ARG A 112 -4.68 -11.89 -2.67
C ARG A 112 -4.37 -10.98 -1.48
N ALA A 113 -3.88 -9.77 -1.72
CA ALA A 113 -3.66 -8.74 -0.71
C ALA A 113 -3.53 -7.36 -1.33
N VAL A 114 -3.94 -6.34 -0.59
CA VAL A 114 -3.60 -4.94 -0.86
C VAL A 114 -2.78 -4.41 0.31
N VAL A 115 -1.62 -3.82 0.02
CA VAL A 115 -0.72 -3.19 1.00
C VAL A 115 -0.66 -1.70 0.69
N SER A 116 -1.17 -0.88 1.59
CA SER A 116 -1.31 0.55 1.36
C SER A 116 -0.36 1.37 2.23
N SER A 117 0.52 2.12 1.57
CA SER A 117 1.41 3.11 2.16
C SER A 117 0.88 4.55 2.01
N LEU A 118 -0.36 4.70 1.57
CA LEU A 118 -0.98 6.00 1.35
C LEU A 118 -1.30 6.71 2.67
N PRO A 119 -1.15 8.05 2.73
CA PRO A 119 -1.51 8.85 3.90
C PRO A 119 -3.04 9.05 3.99
N ILE A 120 -3.76 7.96 4.20
CA ILE A 120 -5.21 7.86 4.00
C ILE A 120 -6.00 8.84 4.90
N LEU A 121 -5.48 9.16 6.09
CA LEU A 121 -6.09 10.12 7.01
C LEU A 121 -5.98 11.57 6.53
N SER A 122 -4.99 11.88 5.69
CA SER A 122 -4.80 13.23 5.11
C SER A 122 -5.60 13.46 3.83
N MET A 123 -6.26 12.42 3.32
CA MET A 123 -7.06 12.48 2.10
C MET A 123 -8.50 12.91 2.38
N SER A 124 -9.17 13.49 1.37
CA SER A 124 -10.60 13.77 1.45
C SER A 124 -11.40 12.48 1.72
N ARG A 125 -12.58 12.63 2.36
CA ARG A 125 -13.46 11.48 2.60
C ARG A 125 -13.81 10.74 1.31
N ALA A 126 -14.08 11.48 0.23
CA ALA A 126 -14.41 10.91 -1.08
C ALA A 126 -13.25 10.09 -1.66
N THR A 127 -12.03 10.62 -1.65
CA THR A 127 -10.83 9.92 -2.14
C THR A 127 -10.56 8.66 -1.30
N ARG A 128 -10.61 8.79 0.02
CA ARG A 128 -10.43 7.65 0.93
C ARG A 128 -11.46 6.56 0.69
N HIS A 129 -12.74 6.95 0.52
CA HIS A 129 -13.83 6.02 0.24
C HIS A 129 -13.57 5.29 -1.09
N ALA A 130 -13.22 6.00 -2.16
CA ALA A 130 -12.93 5.41 -3.45
C ALA A 130 -11.77 4.40 -3.38
N ILE A 131 -10.65 4.76 -2.72
CA ILE A 131 -9.49 3.85 -2.57
C ILE A 131 -9.89 2.57 -1.84
N VAL A 132 -10.61 2.68 -0.73
CA VAL A 132 -11.03 1.52 0.07
C VAL A 132 -11.99 0.64 -0.73
N GLU A 133 -13.04 1.20 -1.34
CA GLU A 133 -13.99 0.42 -2.13
C GLU A 133 -13.35 -0.24 -3.34
N GLN A 134 -12.50 0.46 -4.08
CA GLN A 134 -11.76 -0.10 -5.22
C GLN A 134 -10.83 -1.25 -4.78
N SER A 135 -10.16 -1.09 -3.64
CA SER A 135 -9.30 -2.14 -3.09
C SER A 135 -10.09 -3.38 -2.69
N PHE A 136 -11.23 -3.20 -2.00
CA PHE A 136 -12.06 -4.33 -1.59
C PHE A 136 -12.88 -4.96 -2.72
N ALA A 137 -13.08 -4.26 -3.84
CA ALA A 137 -13.66 -4.85 -5.05
C ALA A 137 -12.69 -5.82 -5.73
N LEU A 138 -11.39 -5.60 -5.59
CA LEU A 138 -10.34 -6.47 -6.15
C LEU A 138 -9.90 -7.58 -5.20
N LEU A 139 -10.06 -7.40 -3.88
CA LEU A 139 -9.63 -8.40 -2.92
C LEU A 139 -10.52 -9.64 -2.99
N ALA A 140 -9.88 -10.81 -3.10
CA ALA A 140 -10.56 -12.09 -2.94
C ALA A 140 -11.28 -12.16 -1.57
N PRO A 141 -12.36 -12.93 -1.41
CA PRO A 141 -13.07 -13.07 -0.14
C PRO A 141 -12.12 -13.41 1.01
N GLY A 142 -12.17 -12.63 2.10
CA GLY A 142 -11.31 -12.79 3.26
C GLY A 142 -9.85 -12.34 3.08
N ALA A 143 -9.45 -11.87 1.90
CA ALA A 143 -8.11 -11.36 1.65
C ALA A 143 -7.87 -10.03 2.41
N PRO A 144 -6.63 -9.78 2.86
CA PRO A 144 -6.32 -8.63 3.70
C PRO A 144 -6.09 -7.34 2.90
N PHE A 145 -6.62 -6.24 3.43
CA PHE A 145 -6.16 -4.89 3.20
C PHE A 145 -5.26 -4.48 4.39
N ILE A 146 -4.01 -4.15 4.12
CA ILE A 146 -3.00 -3.82 5.12
C ILE A 146 -2.68 -2.34 5.01
N GLN A 147 -2.83 -1.59 6.11
CA GLN A 147 -2.62 -0.14 6.16
C GLN A 147 -1.83 0.22 7.40
N PHE A 148 -0.87 1.13 7.28
CA PHE A 148 -0.27 1.72 8.46
C PHE A 148 -0.84 3.12 8.77
N THR A 149 -0.64 3.58 9.99
CA THR A 149 -0.92 4.94 10.44
C THR A 149 0.06 5.36 11.53
N TYR A 150 0.35 6.65 11.60
CA TYR A 150 1.05 7.25 12.76
C TYR A 150 0.09 7.57 13.92
N GLY A 151 -1.21 7.35 13.71
CA GLY A 151 -2.22 7.49 14.75
C GLY A 151 -2.33 6.27 15.66
N LEU A 152 -2.90 6.49 16.85
CA LEU A 152 -3.16 5.42 17.83
C LEU A 152 -4.40 4.59 17.48
N PHE A 153 -5.30 5.15 16.69
CA PHE A 153 -6.59 4.55 16.33
C PHE A 153 -6.61 4.03 14.90
N SER A 154 -7.62 3.22 14.61
CA SER A 154 -7.87 2.68 13.26
C SER A 154 -7.98 3.83 12.24
N PRO A 155 -7.18 3.81 11.15
CA PRO A 155 -7.27 4.82 10.09
C PRO A 155 -8.53 4.68 9.23
N LEU A 156 -9.21 3.52 9.26
CA LEU A 156 -10.46 3.30 8.55
C LEU A 156 -11.65 3.26 9.50
N ALA A 157 -12.75 3.90 9.11
CA ALA A 157 -14.04 3.84 9.79
C ALA A 157 -14.70 2.48 9.51
N ARG A 158 -14.31 1.43 10.26
CA ARG A 158 -14.70 0.04 10.03
C ARG A 158 -16.19 -0.17 9.80
N ARG A 159 -17.04 0.53 10.58
CA ARG A 159 -18.50 0.43 10.46
C ARG A 159 -19.02 1.00 9.14
N GLU A 160 -18.40 2.08 8.64
CA GLU A 160 -18.78 2.73 7.38
C GLU A 160 -18.56 1.80 6.18
N PHE A 161 -17.49 1.01 6.23
CA PHE A 161 -17.09 0.11 5.14
C PHE A 161 -17.50 -1.35 5.37
N GLY A 162 -18.18 -1.68 6.46
CA GLY A 162 -18.51 -3.06 6.81
C GLY A 162 -17.29 -3.95 7.01
N LEU A 163 -16.22 -3.41 7.62
CA LEU A 163 -14.95 -4.10 7.75
C LEU A 163 -14.71 -4.64 9.15
N GLU A 164 -14.14 -5.82 9.23
CA GLU A 164 -13.38 -6.28 10.37
C GLU A 164 -11.98 -5.70 10.30
N GLY A 165 -11.46 -5.21 11.43
CA GLY A 165 -10.13 -4.59 11.46
C GLY A 165 -9.45 -4.82 12.79
N ALA A 166 -8.19 -5.23 12.73
CA ALA A 166 -7.37 -5.50 13.91
C ALA A 166 -6.01 -4.79 13.81
N LEU A 167 -5.58 -4.20 14.92
CA LEU A 167 -4.21 -3.78 15.12
C LEU A 167 -3.31 -5.02 15.14
N ARG A 168 -2.30 -5.08 14.28
CA ARG A 168 -1.38 -6.21 14.19
C ARG A 168 -0.03 -5.92 14.84
N LYS A 169 0.49 -4.72 14.67
CA LYS A 169 1.77 -4.34 15.28
C LYS A 169 1.85 -2.84 15.53
N ARG A 170 2.56 -2.48 16.60
CA ARG A 170 3.06 -1.12 16.83
C ARG A 170 4.56 -1.13 16.59
N VAL A 171 5.04 -0.22 15.76
CA VAL A 171 6.46 -0.07 15.41
C VAL A 171 6.96 1.19 16.10
N LEU A 172 7.53 0.99 17.30
CA LEU A 172 7.99 2.09 18.15
C LEU A 172 9.30 2.71 17.65
N GLY A 173 10.13 1.94 16.94
CA GLY A 173 11.35 2.42 16.31
C GLY A 173 11.13 3.28 15.06
N ASN A 174 9.89 3.39 14.57
CA ASN A 174 9.56 4.33 13.50
C ASN A 174 9.41 5.75 14.08
N LEU A 175 9.81 6.77 13.34
CA LEU A 175 9.69 8.16 13.78
C LEU A 175 8.80 8.96 12.83
N PRO A 176 7.59 9.36 13.28
CA PRO A 176 6.95 9.02 14.56
C PRO A 176 6.55 7.53 14.64
N PRO A 177 6.25 6.99 15.84
CA PRO A 177 5.77 5.61 16.00
C PRO A 177 4.57 5.32 15.12
N ALA A 178 4.54 4.13 14.53
CA ALA A 178 3.50 3.72 13.59
C ALA A 178 2.74 2.48 14.07
N SER A 179 1.51 2.34 13.60
CA SER A 179 0.64 1.19 13.87
C SER A 179 0.24 0.53 12.56
N VAL A 180 0.40 -0.79 12.47
CA VAL A 180 -0.02 -1.59 11.31
C VAL A 180 -1.36 -2.23 11.60
N TRP A 181 -2.31 -2.00 10.72
CA TRP A 181 -3.67 -2.50 10.77
C TRP A 181 -3.94 -3.44 9.62
N LEU A 182 -4.71 -4.49 9.89
CA LEU A 182 -5.20 -5.42 8.89
C LEU A 182 -6.73 -5.38 8.89
N TYR A 183 -7.29 -5.24 7.69
CA TYR A 183 -8.75 -5.22 7.47
C TYR A 183 -9.16 -6.34 6.53
N ARG A 184 -10.39 -6.84 6.74
CA ARG A 184 -11.05 -7.79 5.85
C ARG A 184 -12.53 -7.45 5.75
N ARG A 185 -13.16 -7.80 4.64
CA ARG A 185 -14.62 -7.93 4.62
C ARG A 185 -14.99 -9.27 5.27
N PRO A 186 -16.01 -9.30 6.14
CA PRO A 186 -16.56 -10.55 6.64
C PRO A 186 -16.89 -11.47 5.46
N ASP A 187 -16.48 -12.72 5.56
CA ASP A 187 -16.89 -13.75 4.58
C ASP A 187 -18.32 -14.19 4.94
N PRO A 188 -19.31 -13.91 4.09
CA PRO A 188 -20.69 -14.29 4.37
C PRO A 188 -20.86 -15.81 4.56
N ALA A 189 -19.98 -16.62 3.97
CA ALA A 189 -19.99 -18.07 4.16
C ALA A 189 -19.50 -18.54 5.55
N ARG A 190 -18.82 -17.66 6.31
CA ARG A 190 -18.35 -17.96 7.68
C ARG A 190 -19.28 -17.40 8.77
N ALA A 191 -20.31 -16.65 8.39
CA ALA A 191 -21.26 -16.04 9.31
C ALA A 191 -22.54 -16.92 9.49
N ALA A 192 -22.66 -18.01 8.79
CA ALA A 192 -23.68 -19.05 8.90
C ALA A 192 -23.13 -20.26 9.62
#